data_c54487549a5d3bb877f77a563fd22d0d
#
_entry.id   c54487549a5d3bb877f77a563fd22d0d
#
_cell.length_a   1.000
_cell.length_b   1.000
_cell.length_c   1.000
_cell.angle_alpha   90.00
_cell.angle_beta   90.00
_cell.angle_gamma   90.00
#
_symmetry.space_group_name_H-M   'P 1'
#
loop_
_entity.id
_entity.type
_entity.pdbx_description
1 polymer ?
#
loop_
_entity_poly.entity_id
_entity_poly.type
_entity_poly.pdbx_seq_one_letter_code
_entity_poly.pdbx_strand_id
1 'polypeptide(L)'
;MAKVAHDRGHDVVLWGTWLDDPMLDPVERGEEHPRLRLRLPGLRLARAGDLARALEGAELVVCGVNSDGIVEVLRRAAPSLPDVPIVSVTKGLLEGSAKRAERIDLVVGETLGRDPRFVHAAGPAKAMEVARGVLTWMCFAGRDAESAKAALGGGHLLVSTTDDIAGAELCSALKNAYATGLGMWDGFVGAEAHNARAACFAQAIAEMRALVVAAGGRADTVHGPAGVGDLHVTAAAGRNRAFGERIGRGEPAVEVARDMGAKGQLTEGYAAIASAHRFARERGVADLPLLGAIHAVVWAGADVGATLRDLRFG
;
A
#
# COMPACT_ATOMS: atom_id res chain seq x y z
N MET A 1 -4.47 12.74 -1.51
CA MET A 1 -4.50 13.42 -0.18
C MET A 1 -4.35 14.93 -0.30
N ALA A 2 -3.39 15.50 -1.06
CA ALA A 2 -3.25 16.96 -1.21
C ALA A 2 -4.55 17.67 -1.62
N LYS A 3 -5.25 17.15 -2.66
CA LYS A 3 -6.57 17.66 -3.04
C LYS A 3 -7.59 17.56 -1.90
N VAL A 4 -7.62 16.45 -1.17
CA VAL A 4 -8.54 16.26 -0.04
C VAL A 4 -8.31 17.32 1.04
N ALA A 5 -7.06 17.57 1.43
CA ALA A 5 -6.72 18.61 2.39
C ALA A 5 -7.10 20.00 1.87
N HIS A 6 -6.78 20.29 0.60
CA HIS A 6 -7.11 21.58 -0.03
C HIS A 6 -8.62 21.84 -0.08
N ASP A 7 -9.42 20.84 -0.49
CA ASP A 7 -10.89 20.94 -0.55
C ASP A 7 -11.52 21.18 0.84
N ARG A 8 -10.79 20.85 1.92
CA ARG A 8 -11.19 21.13 3.30
C ARG A 8 -10.73 22.50 3.82
N GLY A 9 -10.09 23.29 2.97
CA GLY A 9 -9.67 24.65 3.29
C GLY A 9 -8.28 24.75 3.92
N HIS A 10 -7.49 23.67 3.92
CA HIS A 10 -6.12 23.73 4.38
C HIS A 10 -5.21 24.40 3.35
N ASP A 11 -4.19 25.12 3.83
CA ASP A 11 -3.10 25.61 3.00
C ASP A 11 -2.16 24.43 2.70
N VAL A 12 -2.03 24.06 1.44
CA VAL A 12 -1.36 22.83 1.03
C VAL A 12 -0.18 23.13 0.10
N VAL A 13 0.98 22.61 0.44
CA VAL A 13 2.14 22.52 -0.44
C VAL A 13 2.25 21.10 -0.97
N LEU A 14 2.13 20.91 -2.28
CA LEU A 14 2.40 19.65 -2.96
C LEU A 14 3.86 19.64 -3.39
N TRP A 15 4.70 18.95 -2.61
CA TRP A 15 6.09 18.75 -2.95
C TRP A 15 6.28 17.48 -3.78
N GLY A 16 7.08 17.57 -4.85
CA GLY A 16 7.48 16.43 -5.65
C GLY A 16 8.96 16.10 -5.47
N THR A 17 9.24 14.80 -5.54
CA THR A 17 10.61 14.29 -5.57
C THR A 17 11.30 14.61 -6.91
N TRP A 18 12.56 14.26 -7.04
CA TRP A 18 13.33 14.37 -8.31
C TRP A 18 12.79 13.52 -9.47
N LEU A 19 11.77 12.69 -9.23
CA LEU A 19 11.11 11.85 -10.24
C LEU A 19 9.73 12.40 -10.66
N ASP A 20 9.23 13.44 -9.99
CA ASP A 20 7.84 13.85 -10.11
C ASP A 20 7.62 15.06 -11.05
N ASP A 21 8.67 15.65 -11.61
CA ASP A 21 8.55 16.76 -12.56
C ASP A 21 7.55 16.48 -13.70
N PRO A 22 7.54 15.28 -14.33
CA PRO A 22 6.55 14.97 -15.36
C PRO A 22 5.10 14.98 -14.87
N MET A 23 4.89 14.85 -13.55
CA MET A 23 3.56 14.92 -12.92
C MET A 23 3.20 16.35 -12.50
N LEU A 24 4.19 17.14 -12.07
CA LEU A 24 3.99 18.50 -11.59
C LEU A 24 3.90 19.54 -12.69
N ASP A 25 4.69 19.40 -13.77
CA ASP A 25 4.74 20.37 -14.88
C ASP A 25 3.37 20.64 -15.52
N PRO A 26 2.53 19.63 -15.83
CA PRO A 26 1.18 19.89 -16.32
C PRO A 26 0.32 20.63 -15.31
N VAL A 27 0.42 20.28 -14.03
CA VAL A 27 -0.36 20.92 -12.95
C VAL A 27 0.01 22.40 -12.82
N GLU A 28 1.31 22.72 -12.89
CA GLU A 28 1.84 24.09 -12.84
C GLU A 28 1.30 24.95 -14.01
N ARG A 29 1.15 24.36 -15.21
CA ARG A 29 0.51 25.02 -16.35
C ARG A 29 -1.01 25.10 -16.30
N GLY A 30 -1.62 24.62 -15.19
CA GLY A 30 -3.09 24.57 -15.04
C GLY A 30 -3.75 23.45 -15.86
N GLU A 31 -2.97 22.51 -16.36
CA GLU A 31 -3.45 21.33 -17.07
C GLU A 31 -3.90 20.22 -16.08
N GLU A 32 -4.42 19.12 -16.62
CA GLU A 32 -4.77 17.96 -15.79
C GLU A 32 -3.53 17.21 -15.30
N HIS A 33 -3.57 16.79 -14.04
CA HIS A 33 -2.57 15.88 -13.50
C HIS A 33 -2.60 14.54 -14.28
N PRO A 34 -1.47 14.07 -14.87
CA PRO A 34 -1.45 12.99 -15.84
C PRO A 34 -2.09 11.67 -15.37
N ARG A 35 -1.93 11.33 -14.10
CA ARG A 35 -2.52 10.10 -13.53
C ARG A 35 -3.91 10.27 -12.98
N LEU A 36 -4.25 11.44 -12.42
CA LEU A 36 -5.57 11.68 -11.82
C LEU A 36 -6.60 12.11 -12.87
N ARG A 37 -6.15 12.64 -14.02
CA ARG A 37 -7.01 13.22 -15.07
C ARG A 37 -7.99 14.23 -14.49
N LEU A 38 -7.46 15.09 -13.64
CA LEU A 38 -8.16 16.17 -12.96
C LEU A 38 -7.24 17.37 -12.85
N ARG A 39 -7.79 18.57 -12.95
CA ARG A 39 -7.09 19.80 -12.61
C ARG A 39 -7.00 19.93 -11.09
N LEU A 40 -5.90 20.48 -10.61
CA LEU A 40 -5.63 20.69 -9.19
C LEU A 40 -5.38 22.19 -8.91
N PRO A 41 -6.40 23.04 -9.11
CA PRO A 41 -6.22 24.47 -8.89
C PRO A 41 -5.99 24.81 -7.42
N GLY A 42 -5.23 25.86 -7.16
CA GLY A 42 -5.02 26.39 -5.81
C GLY A 42 -3.97 25.67 -4.98
N LEU A 43 -3.39 24.55 -5.46
CA LEU A 43 -2.28 23.90 -4.78
C LEU A 43 -0.97 24.67 -5.04
N ARG A 44 -0.23 24.98 -3.97
CA ARG A 44 1.15 25.45 -4.10
C ARG A 44 2.04 24.25 -4.44
N LEU A 45 2.87 24.39 -5.47
CA LEU A 45 3.79 23.34 -5.90
C LEU A 45 5.21 23.65 -5.39
N ALA A 46 5.94 22.62 -4.99
CA ALA A 46 7.34 22.70 -4.65
C ALA A 46 8.14 21.57 -5.29
N ARG A 47 9.32 21.86 -5.76
CA ARG A 47 10.22 20.93 -6.43
C ARG A 47 11.16 20.23 -5.46
N ALA A 48 11.87 19.23 -5.94
CA ALA A 48 12.76 18.41 -5.12
C ALA A 48 13.76 19.24 -4.27
N GLY A 49 14.30 20.34 -4.82
CA GLY A 49 15.22 21.23 -4.11
C GLY A 49 14.60 22.08 -3.01
N ASP A 50 13.28 22.21 -2.99
CA ASP A 50 12.53 23.07 -2.06
C ASP A 50 12.00 22.33 -0.83
N LEU A 51 12.49 21.12 -0.54
CA LEU A 51 11.94 20.27 0.53
C LEU A 51 11.89 20.97 1.88
N ALA A 52 12.98 21.61 2.29
CA ALA A 52 13.04 22.32 3.57
C ALA A 52 11.99 23.44 3.65
N ARG A 53 11.88 24.24 2.58
CA ARG A 53 10.88 25.31 2.48
C ARG A 53 9.44 24.77 2.45
N ALA A 54 9.24 23.62 1.80
CA ALA A 54 7.92 22.97 1.75
C ALA A 54 7.47 22.44 3.12
N LEU A 55 8.40 22.14 4.01
CA LEU A 55 8.15 21.67 5.37
C LEU A 55 8.02 22.81 6.40
N GLU A 56 8.42 24.03 6.04
CA GLU A 56 8.37 25.19 6.94
C GLU A 56 6.92 25.50 7.36
N GLY A 57 6.68 25.53 8.66
CA GLY A 57 5.36 25.80 9.24
C GLY A 57 4.32 24.69 9.01
N ALA A 58 4.71 23.52 8.53
CA ALA A 58 3.79 22.41 8.37
C ALA A 58 3.28 21.90 9.73
N GLU A 59 1.96 21.76 9.86
CA GLU A 59 1.29 21.20 11.05
C GLU A 59 0.96 19.71 10.86
N LEU A 60 1.01 19.21 9.61
CA LEU A 60 0.82 17.83 9.23
C LEU A 60 1.58 17.54 7.94
N VAL A 61 2.27 16.41 7.86
CA VAL A 61 2.96 15.95 6.66
C VAL A 61 2.28 14.71 6.11
N VAL A 62 1.97 14.70 4.81
CA VAL A 62 1.46 13.49 4.13
C VAL A 62 2.57 12.90 3.28
N CYS A 63 3.02 11.71 3.63
CA CYS A 63 4.00 10.94 2.88
C CYS A 63 3.30 10.04 1.85
N GLY A 64 3.39 10.42 0.57
CA GLY A 64 2.75 9.75 -0.56
C GLY A 64 3.73 9.02 -1.49
N VAL A 65 4.95 8.76 -1.06
CA VAL A 65 5.96 8.01 -1.83
C VAL A 65 5.73 6.50 -1.74
N ASN A 66 6.27 5.74 -2.69
CA ASN A 66 6.26 4.28 -2.64
C ASN A 66 7.25 3.72 -1.61
N SER A 67 7.17 2.41 -1.35
CA SER A 67 8.06 1.72 -0.40
C SER A 67 9.55 1.88 -0.73
N ASP A 68 9.91 1.91 -2.01
CA ASP A 68 11.32 2.00 -2.44
C ASP A 68 11.92 3.38 -2.15
N GLY A 69 11.09 4.43 -2.11
CA GLY A 69 11.52 5.82 -1.95
C GLY A 69 11.40 6.38 -0.53
N ILE A 70 10.61 5.77 0.35
CA ILE A 70 10.23 6.39 1.62
C ILE A 70 11.44 6.66 2.53
N VAL A 71 12.36 5.72 2.64
CA VAL A 71 13.56 5.84 3.48
C VAL A 71 14.45 6.99 3.00
N GLU A 72 14.69 7.07 1.68
CA GLU A 72 15.52 8.13 1.11
C GLU A 72 14.87 9.50 1.27
N VAL A 73 13.58 9.61 1.01
CA VAL A 73 12.83 10.88 1.16
C VAL A 73 12.83 11.34 2.61
N LEU A 74 12.56 10.44 3.56
CA LEU A 74 12.54 10.81 4.97
C LEU A 74 13.95 11.16 5.51
N ARG A 75 14.99 10.47 5.05
CA ARG A 75 16.38 10.82 5.39
C ARG A 75 16.73 12.24 4.92
N ARG A 76 16.29 12.62 3.71
CA ARG A 76 16.47 14.00 3.22
C ARG A 76 15.63 15.02 3.96
N ALA A 77 14.42 14.62 4.36
CA ALA A 77 13.53 15.49 5.12
C ALA A 77 13.98 15.71 6.58
N ALA A 78 14.65 14.72 7.18
CA ALA A 78 14.97 14.69 8.62
C ALA A 78 15.54 16.00 9.19
N PRO A 79 16.49 16.71 8.53
CA PRO A 79 17.04 17.97 9.06
C PRO A 79 16.02 19.11 9.18
N SER A 80 14.94 19.09 8.40
CA SER A 80 13.92 20.15 8.33
C SER A 80 12.53 19.66 8.73
N LEU A 81 12.39 18.38 9.08
CA LEU A 81 11.11 17.76 9.38
C LEU A 81 10.62 18.19 10.77
N PRO A 82 9.52 18.96 10.87
CA PRO A 82 8.98 19.38 12.16
C PRO A 82 8.44 18.19 12.97
N ASP A 83 8.22 18.40 14.25
CA ASP A 83 7.61 17.38 15.13
C ASP A 83 6.08 17.42 15.03
N VAL A 84 5.56 16.95 13.91
CA VAL A 84 4.14 16.91 13.57
C VAL A 84 3.72 15.51 13.12
N PRO A 85 2.41 15.20 13.08
CA PRO A 85 1.96 13.93 12.54
C PRO A 85 2.40 13.72 11.08
N ILE A 86 2.93 12.51 10.80
CA ILE A 86 3.32 12.06 9.46
C ILE A 86 2.31 11.02 9.02
N VAL A 87 1.39 11.39 8.16
CA VAL A 87 0.39 10.47 7.59
C VAL A 87 0.97 9.79 6.35
N SER A 88 1.19 8.48 6.41
CA SER A 88 1.73 7.71 5.30
C SER A 88 0.65 6.87 4.61
N VAL A 89 0.58 6.97 3.29
CA VAL A 89 -0.20 6.08 2.43
C VAL A 89 0.68 5.01 1.77
N THR A 90 1.96 4.94 2.12
CA THR A 90 2.91 3.95 1.62
C THR A 90 2.54 2.57 2.13
N LYS A 91 2.59 1.57 1.27
CA LYS A 91 2.21 0.19 1.59
C LYS A 91 3.37 -0.76 1.30
N GLY A 92 3.55 -1.77 2.15
CA GLY A 92 4.59 -2.78 1.98
C GLY A 92 5.35 -3.07 3.27
N LEU A 93 6.27 -4.03 3.17
CA LEU A 93 7.29 -4.31 4.18
C LEU A 93 8.64 -3.81 3.64
N LEU A 94 9.46 -3.27 4.51
CA LEU A 94 10.79 -2.76 4.20
C LEU A 94 11.85 -3.69 4.81
N GLU A 95 13.10 -3.51 4.41
CA GLU A 95 14.22 -4.12 5.12
C GLU A 95 14.67 -3.18 6.23
N GLY A 96 14.52 -3.62 7.48
CA GLY A 96 15.02 -2.89 8.66
C GLY A 96 16.55 -3.05 8.85
N SER A 97 17.11 -2.36 9.83
CA SER A 97 18.53 -2.36 10.13
C SER A 97 19.08 -3.76 10.50
N ALA A 98 18.23 -4.63 11.07
CA ALA A 98 18.53 -6.02 11.36
C ALA A 98 18.50 -6.95 10.14
N LYS A 99 18.38 -6.42 8.93
CA LYS A 99 18.23 -7.18 7.68
C LYS A 99 17.03 -8.13 7.69
N ARG A 100 15.94 -7.73 8.35
CA ARG A 100 14.66 -8.44 8.42
C ARG A 100 13.58 -7.68 7.69
N ALA A 101 12.55 -8.40 7.24
CA ALA A 101 11.33 -7.77 6.74
C ALA A 101 10.59 -7.10 7.91
N GLU A 102 10.37 -5.78 7.80
CA GLU A 102 9.86 -4.99 8.91
C GLU A 102 8.79 -3.99 8.45
N ARG A 103 7.97 -3.55 9.37
CA ARG A 103 6.94 -2.53 9.17
C ARG A 103 7.55 -1.16 8.86
N ILE A 104 6.80 -0.36 8.12
CA ILE A 104 7.25 0.97 7.69
C ILE A 104 7.47 1.89 8.88
N ASP A 105 6.56 1.90 9.87
CA ASP A 105 6.66 2.75 11.06
C ASP A 105 7.97 2.55 11.83
N LEU A 106 8.40 1.29 11.97
CA LEU A 106 9.65 0.95 12.65
C LEU A 106 10.87 1.41 11.86
N VAL A 107 10.88 1.15 10.54
CA VAL A 107 11.99 1.59 9.67
C VAL A 107 12.05 3.11 9.55
N VAL A 108 10.91 3.78 9.59
CA VAL A 108 10.85 5.26 9.65
C VAL A 108 11.43 5.77 10.96
N GLY A 109 11.08 5.15 12.10
CA GLY A 109 11.67 5.49 13.41
C GLY A 109 13.18 5.33 13.41
N GLU A 110 13.70 4.20 12.90
CA GLU A 110 15.14 3.96 12.73
C GLU A 110 15.79 5.03 11.84
N THR A 111 15.15 5.39 10.73
CA THR A 111 15.67 6.36 9.76
C THR A 111 15.77 7.77 10.35
N LEU A 112 14.78 8.16 11.14
CA LEU A 112 14.71 9.50 11.76
C LEU A 112 15.47 9.58 13.10
N GLY A 113 15.91 8.43 13.65
CA GLY A 113 16.58 8.38 14.95
C GLY A 113 15.69 8.81 16.13
N ARG A 114 14.37 8.79 15.95
CA ARG A 114 13.37 9.14 16.96
C ARG A 114 12.09 8.38 16.74
N ASP A 115 11.23 8.29 17.75
CA ASP A 115 9.85 7.81 17.60
C ASP A 115 9.05 8.89 16.83
N PRO A 116 8.70 8.63 15.56
CA PRO A 116 7.95 9.59 14.78
C PRO A 116 6.48 9.62 15.20
N ARG A 117 5.82 10.74 14.97
CA ARG A 117 4.36 10.84 15.10
C ARG A 117 3.71 10.23 13.86
N PHE A 118 3.97 8.94 13.64
CA PHE A 118 3.58 8.23 12.42
C PHE A 118 2.14 7.75 12.46
N VAL A 119 1.41 8.00 11.39
CA VAL A 119 0.04 7.54 11.17
C VAL A 119 -0.02 6.80 9.85
N HIS A 120 -0.34 5.52 9.88
CA HIS A 120 -0.56 4.75 8.67
C HIS A 120 -2.00 4.91 8.19
N ALA A 121 -2.18 5.33 6.93
CA ALA A 121 -3.48 5.47 6.29
C ALA A 121 -3.76 4.25 5.42
N ALA A 122 -4.49 3.28 5.97
CA ALA A 122 -4.87 2.03 5.33
C ALA A 122 -6.30 2.09 4.76
N GLY A 123 -6.62 1.18 3.86
CA GLY A 123 -7.98 0.97 3.36
C GLY A 123 -8.13 1.12 1.86
N PRO A 124 -9.35 0.87 1.33
CA PRO A 124 -9.69 0.89 -0.09
C PRO A 124 -9.71 2.32 -0.62
N ALA A 125 -8.57 2.84 -1.07
CA ALA A 125 -8.43 4.23 -1.51
C ALA A 125 -7.72 4.30 -2.87
N LYS A 126 -8.46 4.10 -3.95
CA LYS A 126 -7.95 4.39 -5.30
C LYS A 126 -7.87 5.90 -5.49
N ALA A 127 -6.67 6.41 -5.76
CA ALA A 127 -6.39 7.84 -5.82
C ALA A 127 -7.35 8.62 -6.73
N MET A 128 -7.73 8.06 -7.89
CA MET A 128 -8.69 8.68 -8.81
C MET A 128 -10.09 8.78 -8.22
N GLU A 129 -10.56 7.75 -7.52
CA GLU A 129 -11.89 7.72 -6.90
C GLU A 129 -11.96 8.73 -5.75
N VAL A 130 -10.94 8.72 -4.87
CA VAL A 130 -10.82 9.71 -3.79
C VAL A 130 -10.80 11.13 -4.34
N ALA A 131 -10.00 11.38 -5.39
CA ALA A 131 -9.88 12.71 -5.98
C ALA A 131 -11.18 13.19 -6.66
N ARG A 132 -12.05 12.28 -7.08
CA ARG A 132 -13.37 12.55 -7.69
C ARG A 132 -14.51 12.63 -6.69
N GLY A 133 -14.23 12.48 -5.40
CA GLY A 133 -15.26 12.55 -4.37
C GLY A 133 -16.11 11.28 -4.24
N VAL A 134 -15.61 10.12 -4.70
CA VAL A 134 -16.30 8.85 -4.51
C VAL A 134 -16.16 8.42 -3.05
N LEU A 135 -17.26 7.92 -2.48
CA LEU A 135 -17.27 7.42 -1.10
C LEU A 135 -16.10 6.46 -0.86
N THR A 136 -15.28 6.81 0.11
CA THR A 136 -14.09 6.06 0.49
C THR A 136 -14.05 5.93 2.01
N TRP A 137 -13.77 4.72 2.51
CA TRP A 137 -13.59 4.50 3.93
C TRP A 137 -12.16 4.01 4.21
N MET A 138 -11.40 4.81 4.96
CA MET A 138 -10.04 4.49 5.40
C MET A 138 -9.97 4.26 6.90
N CYS A 139 -8.93 3.56 7.32
CA CYS A 139 -8.52 3.43 8.71
C CYS A 139 -7.18 4.16 8.89
N PHE A 140 -7.14 5.15 9.78
CA PHE A 140 -5.90 5.80 10.19
C PHE A 140 -5.43 5.14 11.48
N ALA A 141 -4.20 4.66 11.49
CA ALA A 141 -3.62 3.88 12.58
C ALA A 141 -2.38 4.56 13.16
N GLY A 142 -2.34 4.73 14.46
CA GLY A 142 -1.24 5.36 15.19
C GLY A 142 -1.75 6.32 16.27
N ARG A 143 -0.85 6.80 17.14
CA ARG A 143 -1.22 7.67 18.28
C ARG A 143 -1.84 9.01 17.87
N ASP A 144 -1.47 9.55 16.71
CA ASP A 144 -1.99 10.82 16.17
C ASP A 144 -3.12 10.62 15.14
N ALA A 145 -3.73 9.42 15.09
CA ALA A 145 -4.76 9.08 14.11
C ALA A 145 -5.99 10.01 14.16
N GLU A 146 -6.42 10.43 15.36
CA GLU A 146 -7.53 11.37 15.52
C GLU A 146 -7.20 12.76 14.97
N SER A 147 -5.97 13.26 15.17
CA SER A 147 -5.53 14.54 14.59
C SER A 147 -5.50 14.47 13.07
N ALA A 148 -4.97 13.39 12.52
CA ALA A 148 -4.95 13.14 11.08
C ALA A 148 -6.38 13.03 10.49
N LYS A 149 -7.30 12.36 11.20
CA LYS A 149 -8.72 12.29 10.84
C LYS A 149 -9.38 13.66 10.85
N ALA A 150 -9.12 14.48 11.87
CA ALA A 150 -9.66 15.85 11.95
C ALA A 150 -9.21 16.69 10.74
N ALA A 151 -7.95 16.55 10.32
CA ALA A 151 -7.40 17.27 9.18
C ALA A 151 -7.91 16.75 7.83
N LEU A 152 -7.98 15.44 7.63
CA LEU A 152 -8.18 14.84 6.31
C LEU A 152 -9.56 14.19 6.11
N GLY A 153 -10.19 13.72 7.18
CA GLY A 153 -11.49 13.01 7.11
C GLY A 153 -12.66 13.97 6.93
N GLY A 154 -13.73 13.50 6.31
CA GLY A 154 -14.97 14.24 6.11
C GLY A 154 -15.47 14.20 4.68
N GLY A 155 -16.72 14.60 4.47
CA GLY A 155 -17.37 14.50 3.18
C GLY A 155 -17.43 13.06 2.68
N HIS A 156 -16.82 12.82 1.53
CA HIS A 156 -16.75 11.48 0.92
C HIS A 156 -15.64 10.58 1.50
N LEU A 157 -14.69 11.15 2.26
CA LEU A 157 -13.63 10.39 2.92
C LEU A 157 -13.98 10.10 4.37
N LEU A 158 -14.61 8.94 4.60
CA LEU A 158 -14.86 8.42 5.93
C LEU A 158 -13.56 7.89 6.53
N VAL A 159 -13.28 8.23 7.78
CA VAL A 159 -12.07 7.77 8.48
C VAL A 159 -12.45 7.19 9.84
N SER A 160 -12.14 5.91 10.05
CA SER A 160 -12.02 5.31 11.37
C SER A 160 -10.60 5.40 11.87
N THR A 161 -10.42 5.36 13.18
CA THR A 161 -9.10 5.46 13.81
C THR A 161 -8.83 4.25 14.68
N THR A 162 -7.56 3.93 14.85
CA THR A 162 -7.08 2.86 15.73
C THR A 162 -5.66 3.17 16.19
N ASP A 163 -5.27 2.61 17.32
CA ASP A 163 -3.89 2.58 17.80
C ASP A 163 -3.11 1.35 17.29
N ASP A 164 -3.79 0.39 16.62
CA ASP A 164 -3.17 -0.81 16.03
C ASP A 164 -2.48 -0.52 14.71
N ILE A 165 -1.36 0.18 14.77
CA ILE A 165 -0.54 0.48 13.60
C ILE A 165 0.03 -0.80 12.99
N ALA A 166 0.40 -1.79 13.81
CA ALA A 166 0.93 -3.07 13.34
C ALA A 166 -0.07 -3.82 12.44
N GLY A 167 -1.32 -3.92 12.90
CA GLY A 167 -2.39 -4.57 12.12
C GLY A 167 -2.69 -3.83 10.82
N ALA A 168 -2.79 -2.51 10.85
CA ALA A 168 -3.12 -1.70 9.67
C ALA A 168 -2.01 -1.74 8.61
N GLU A 169 -0.74 -1.64 9.01
CA GLU A 169 0.40 -1.72 8.08
C GLU A 169 0.53 -3.09 7.45
N LEU A 170 0.41 -4.17 8.25
CA LEU A 170 0.48 -5.52 7.73
C LEU A 170 -0.67 -5.83 6.76
N CYS A 171 -1.89 -5.44 7.07
CA CYS A 171 -3.00 -5.55 6.13
C CYS A 171 -2.66 -4.89 4.78
N SER A 172 -2.14 -3.67 4.82
CA SER A 172 -1.76 -2.92 3.63
C SER A 172 -0.61 -3.57 2.85
N ALA A 173 0.36 -4.19 3.53
CA ALA A 173 1.50 -4.86 2.91
C ALA A 173 1.09 -6.19 2.26
N LEU A 174 0.30 -6.99 2.96
CA LEU A 174 -0.06 -8.36 2.55
C LEU A 174 -1.07 -8.42 1.41
N LYS A 175 -1.98 -7.45 1.32
CA LYS A 175 -3.05 -7.46 0.32
C LYS A 175 -2.56 -7.61 -1.13
N ASN A 176 -1.40 -7.05 -1.46
CA ASN A 176 -0.87 -7.09 -2.82
C ASN A 176 -0.42 -8.50 -3.22
N ALA A 177 0.14 -9.25 -2.27
CA ALA A 177 0.49 -10.66 -2.45
C ALA A 177 -0.76 -11.52 -2.68
N TYR A 178 -1.76 -11.39 -1.81
CA TYR A 178 -3.00 -12.16 -1.93
C TYR A 178 -3.82 -11.78 -3.15
N ALA A 179 -3.90 -10.50 -3.51
CA ALA A 179 -4.59 -10.07 -4.73
C ALA A 179 -3.95 -10.68 -6.00
N THR A 180 -2.63 -10.90 -6.01
CA THR A 180 -1.96 -11.64 -7.08
C THR A 180 -2.42 -13.09 -7.14
N GLY A 181 -2.49 -13.78 -6.00
CA GLY A 181 -2.98 -15.16 -5.92
C GLY A 181 -4.43 -15.31 -6.39
N LEU A 182 -5.30 -14.37 -6.02
CA LEU A 182 -6.69 -14.34 -6.51
C LEU A 182 -6.75 -14.15 -8.03
N GLY A 183 -5.88 -13.32 -8.59
CA GLY A 183 -5.75 -13.13 -10.03
C GLY A 183 -5.26 -14.38 -10.78
N MET A 184 -4.45 -15.24 -10.14
CA MET A 184 -4.00 -16.50 -10.79
C MET A 184 -5.17 -17.41 -11.17
N TRP A 185 -6.24 -17.45 -10.37
CA TRP A 185 -7.44 -18.20 -10.69
C TRP A 185 -8.16 -17.65 -11.92
N ASP A 186 -8.16 -16.33 -12.11
CA ASP A 186 -8.75 -15.73 -13.32
C ASP A 186 -7.97 -16.14 -14.58
N GLY A 187 -6.66 -16.25 -14.48
CA GLY A 187 -5.83 -16.73 -15.58
C GLY A 187 -5.96 -18.25 -15.85
N PHE A 188 -6.04 -19.03 -14.79
CA PHE A 188 -6.02 -20.50 -14.87
C PHE A 188 -7.36 -21.08 -15.30
N VAL A 189 -8.48 -20.62 -14.75
CA VAL A 189 -9.83 -21.13 -15.02
C VAL A 189 -10.63 -20.18 -15.91
N GLY A 190 -10.32 -18.91 -15.92
CA GLY A 190 -11.07 -17.86 -16.59
C GLY A 190 -11.95 -17.05 -15.62
N ALA A 191 -12.75 -16.13 -16.19
CA ALA A 191 -13.59 -15.21 -15.42
C ALA A 191 -14.63 -15.92 -14.51
N GLU A 192 -14.94 -17.17 -14.81
CA GLU A 192 -15.90 -18.00 -14.06
C GLU A 192 -15.33 -18.63 -12.78
N ALA A 193 -14.09 -18.30 -12.38
CA ALA A 193 -13.43 -18.83 -11.19
C ALA A 193 -14.00 -18.30 -9.86
N HIS A 194 -15.31 -18.06 -9.78
CA HIS A 194 -15.95 -17.39 -8.63
C HIS A 194 -15.75 -18.14 -7.31
N ASN A 195 -15.98 -19.45 -7.28
CA ASN A 195 -15.85 -20.24 -6.04
C ASN A 195 -14.39 -20.31 -5.56
N ALA A 196 -13.45 -20.54 -6.47
CA ALA A 196 -12.02 -20.62 -6.15
C ALA A 196 -11.52 -19.26 -5.59
N ARG A 197 -11.89 -18.17 -6.22
CA ARG A 197 -11.54 -16.82 -5.73
C ARG A 197 -12.14 -16.53 -4.37
N ALA A 198 -13.42 -16.90 -4.15
CA ALA A 198 -14.07 -16.70 -2.85
C ALA A 198 -13.40 -17.53 -1.75
N ALA A 199 -13.06 -18.79 -2.02
CA ALA A 199 -12.33 -19.64 -1.09
C ALA A 199 -10.94 -19.08 -0.77
N CYS A 200 -10.18 -18.67 -1.79
CA CYS A 200 -8.88 -18.02 -1.60
C CYS A 200 -8.98 -16.67 -0.90
N PHE A 201 -10.04 -15.89 -1.13
CA PHE A 201 -10.28 -14.65 -0.42
C PHE A 201 -10.49 -14.90 1.09
N ALA A 202 -11.32 -15.89 1.44
CA ALA A 202 -11.54 -16.27 2.83
C ALA A 202 -10.23 -16.76 3.48
N GLN A 203 -9.45 -17.59 2.77
CA GLN A 203 -8.16 -18.06 3.26
C GLN A 203 -7.15 -16.91 3.41
N ALA A 204 -7.11 -15.97 2.48
CA ALA A 204 -6.25 -14.78 2.58
C ALA A 204 -6.54 -13.97 3.85
N ILE A 205 -7.81 -13.80 4.21
CA ILE A 205 -8.22 -13.12 5.45
C ILE A 205 -7.75 -13.91 6.68
N ALA A 206 -7.87 -15.23 6.68
CA ALA A 206 -7.39 -16.08 7.77
C ALA A 206 -5.85 -16.00 7.94
N GLU A 207 -5.10 -16.05 6.85
CA GLU A 207 -3.64 -15.93 6.86
C GLU A 207 -3.17 -14.51 7.24
N MET A 208 -3.83 -13.47 6.74
CA MET A 208 -3.57 -12.08 7.16
C MET A 208 -3.77 -11.92 8.66
N ARG A 209 -4.84 -12.52 9.21
CA ARG A 209 -5.10 -12.52 10.65
C ARG A 209 -3.98 -13.18 11.44
N ALA A 210 -3.52 -14.36 11.01
CA ALA A 210 -2.42 -15.06 11.66
C ALA A 210 -1.12 -14.22 11.68
N LEU A 211 -0.78 -13.60 10.54
CA LEU A 211 0.41 -12.74 10.41
C LEU A 211 0.30 -11.46 11.23
N VAL A 212 -0.86 -10.83 11.24
CA VAL A 212 -1.14 -9.63 12.06
C VAL A 212 -0.97 -9.93 13.54
N VAL A 213 -1.57 -11.02 14.03
CA VAL A 213 -1.46 -11.43 15.44
C VAL A 213 -0.01 -11.78 15.81
N ALA A 214 0.69 -12.50 14.95
CA ALA A 214 2.11 -12.85 15.17
C ALA A 214 3.04 -11.62 15.24
N ALA A 215 2.61 -10.49 14.69
CA ALA A 215 3.33 -9.22 14.75
C ALA A 215 2.86 -8.30 15.91
N GLY A 216 1.99 -8.78 16.77
CA GLY A 216 1.44 -8.01 17.89
C GLY A 216 0.27 -7.10 17.53
N GLY A 217 -0.27 -7.20 16.32
CA GLY A 217 -1.47 -6.49 15.91
C GLY A 217 -2.75 -7.22 16.34
N ARG A 218 -3.90 -6.57 16.15
CA ARG A 218 -5.21 -7.09 16.53
C ARG A 218 -5.91 -7.79 15.36
N ALA A 219 -6.46 -8.97 15.64
CA ALA A 219 -7.21 -9.75 14.65
C ALA A 219 -8.38 -8.95 14.02
N ASP A 220 -9.05 -8.11 14.81
CA ASP A 220 -10.22 -7.34 14.35
C ASP A 220 -9.85 -6.27 13.30
N THR A 221 -8.61 -5.77 13.31
CA THR A 221 -8.14 -4.81 12.30
C THR A 221 -8.23 -5.39 10.88
N VAL A 222 -8.08 -6.70 10.74
CA VAL A 222 -8.17 -7.40 9.44
C VAL A 222 -9.57 -7.34 8.86
N HIS A 223 -10.62 -7.36 9.70
CA HIS A 223 -12.02 -7.37 9.25
C HIS A 223 -12.53 -5.98 8.82
N GLY A 224 -11.76 -4.94 9.09
CA GLY A 224 -12.09 -3.55 8.76
C GLY A 224 -11.64 -3.10 7.36
N PRO A 225 -11.66 -1.80 7.12
CA PRO A 225 -11.24 -1.23 5.84
C PRO A 225 -9.76 -1.52 5.52
N ALA A 226 -8.89 -1.62 6.52
CA ALA A 226 -7.47 -1.89 6.32
C ALA A 226 -7.19 -3.28 5.72
N GLY A 227 -7.94 -4.31 6.12
CA GLY A 227 -7.79 -5.68 5.67
C GLY A 227 -8.76 -6.05 4.55
N VAL A 228 -9.97 -6.51 4.93
CA VAL A 228 -11.01 -6.98 3.99
C VAL A 228 -11.30 -5.95 2.91
N GLY A 229 -11.49 -4.68 3.29
CA GLY A 229 -11.83 -3.61 2.35
C GLY A 229 -10.74 -3.39 1.30
N ASP A 230 -9.50 -3.25 1.74
CA ASP A 230 -8.36 -2.95 0.84
C ASP A 230 -7.97 -4.17 -0.01
N LEU A 231 -8.07 -5.40 0.54
CA LEU A 231 -7.89 -6.61 -0.25
C LEU A 231 -8.98 -6.74 -1.32
N HIS A 232 -10.26 -6.51 -0.97
CA HIS A 232 -11.37 -6.59 -1.91
C HIS A 232 -11.17 -5.68 -3.11
N VAL A 233 -10.92 -4.37 -2.88
CA VAL A 233 -10.76 -3.40 -3.98
C VAL A 233 -9.51 -3.70 -4.82
N THR A 234 -8.45 -4.25 -4.22
CA THR A 234 -7.20 -4.61 -4.91
C THR A 234 -7.38 -5.85 -5.78
N ALA A 235 -8.15 -6.84 -5.29
CA ALA A 235 -8.46 -8.07 -6.01
C ALA A 235 -9.55 -7.90 -7.08
N ALA A 236 -10.48 -6.95 -6.89
CA ALA A 236 -11.54 -6.69 -7.87
C ALA A 236 -11.00 -6.10 -9.17
N ALA A 237 -10.04 -5.19 -9.09
CA ALA A 237 -9.42 -4.55 -10.25
C ALA A 237 -8.07 -3.94 -9.86
N GLY A 238 -7.06 -4.14 -10.66
CA GLY A 238 -5.76 -3.53 -10.42
C GLY A 238 -4.59 -4.31 -11.00
N ARG A 239 -3.41 -3.72 -10.89
CA ARG A 239 -2.19 -4.25 -11.48
C ARG A 239 -1.77 -5.60 -10.90
N ASN A 240 -1.95 -5.80 -9.59
CA ASN A 240 -1.58 -7.05 -8.93
C ASN A 240 -2.49 -8.21 -9.36
N ARG A 241 -3.80 -7.97 -9.51
CA ARG A 241 -4.72 -8.96 -10.10
C ARG A 241 -4.32 -9.29 -11.54
N ALA A 242 -4.08 -8.28 -12.39
CA ALA A 242 -3.66 -8.48 -13.78
C ALA A 242 -2.32 -9.22 -13.88
N PHE A 243 -1.38 -8.95 -12.97
CA PHE A 243 -0.13 -9.70 -12.83
C PHE A 243 -0.40 -11.18 -12.53
N GLY A 244 -1.24 -11.46 -11.54
CA GLY A 244 -1.65 -12.83 -11.21
C GLY A 244 -2.37 -13.54 -12.36
N GLU A 245 -3.25 -12.84 -13.08
CA GLU A 245 -3.97 -13.40 -14.24
C GLU A 245 -3.04 -13.88 -15.35
N ARG A 246 -2.00 -13.11 -15.67
CA ARG A 246 -0.98 -13.53 -16.65
C ARG A 246 -0.21 -14.75 -16.17
N ILE A 247 0.19 -14.79 -14.90
CA ILE A 247 0.84 -15.96 -14.30
C ILE A 247 -0.09 -17.18 -14.33
N GLY A 248 -1.37 -16.99 -14.01
CA GLY A 248 -2.38 -18.04 -14.08
C GLY A 248 -2.55 -18.68 -15.47
N ARG A 249 -2.23 -17.93 -16.54
CA ARG A 249 -2.16 -18.42 -17.92
C ARG A 249 -0.88 -19.18 -18.25
N GLY A 250 0.07 -19.29 -17.30
CA GLY A 250 1.35 -19.97 -17.48
C GLY A 250 2.50 -19.06 -17.90
N GLU A 251 2.34 -17.72 -17.92
CA GLU A 251 3.45 -16.84 -18.23
C GLU A 251 4.44 -16.79 -17.04
N PRO A 252 5.77 -16.83 -17.27
CA PRO A 252 6.76 -16.76 -16.21
C PRO A 252 6.69 -15.43 -15.43
N ALA A 253 6.58 -15.50 -14.11
CA ALA A 253 6.34 -14.33 -13.25
C ALA A 253 7.37 -13.21 -13.44
N VAL A 254 8.66 -13.57 -13.60
CA VAL A 254 9.74 -12.58 -13.82
C VAL A 254 9.59 -11.83 -15.14
N GLU A 255 9.11 -12.50 -16.18
CA GLU A 255 8.88 -11.90 -17.51
C GLU A 255 7.67 -10.97 -17.47
N VAL A 256 6.59 -11.41 -16.81
CA VAL A 256 5.40 -10.59 -16.62
C VAL A 256 5.73 -9.33 -15.84
N ALA A 257 6.50 -9.45 -14.74
CA ALA A 257 6.92 -8.30 -13.95
C ALA A 257 7.76 -7.31 -14.76
N ARG A 258 8.69 -7.81 -15.58
CA ARG A 258 9.52 -6.99 -16.46
C ARG A 258 8.69 -6.27 -17.54
N ASP A 259 7.80 -6.98 -18.22
CA ASP A 259 6.94 -6.42 -19.26
C ASP A 259 6.01 -5.33 -18.70
N MET A 260 5.37 -5.60 -17.57
CA MET A 260 4.50 -4.62 -16.92
C MET A 260 5.30 -3.40 -16.43
N GLY A 261 6.50 -3.61 -15.89
CA GLY A 261 7.41 -2.54 -15.47
C GLY A 261 7.83 -1.63 -16.62
N ALA A 262 8.18 -2.21 -17.77
CA ALA A 262 8.53 -1.47 -18.99
C ALA A 262 7.38 -0.59 -19.50
N LYS A 263 6.14 -0.97 -19.22
CA LYS A 263 4.91 -0.20 -19.50
C LYS A 263 4.52 0.81 -18.41
N GLY A 264 5.39 1.03 -17.41
CA GLY A 264 5.11 1.92 -16.28
C GLY A 264 4.06 1.37 -15.30
N GLN A 265 3.74 0.08 -15.37
CA GLN A 265 2.80 -0.61 -14.52
C GLN A 265 3.56 -1.37 -13.44
N LEU A 266 4.00 -0.68 -12.39
CA LEU A 266 4.65 -1.33 -11.26
C LEU A 266 3.74 -2.40 -10.65
N THR A 267 4.27 -3.62 -10.53
CA THR A 267 3.61 -4.77 -9.89
C THR A 267 4.14 -4.92 -8.47
N GLU A 268 3.55 -4.19 -7.55
CA GLU A 268 3.92 -4.27 -6.12
C GLU A 268 3.79 -5.71 -5.58
N GLY A 269 2.86 -6.51 -6.15
CA GLY A 269 2.63 -7.90 -5.79
C GLY A 269 3.86 -8.79 -5.94
N TYR A 270 4.70 -8.54 -6.96
CA TYR A 270 5.91 -9.35 -7.17
C TYR A 270 6.84 -9.29 -5.95
N ALA A 271 7.21 -8.09 -5.51
CA ALA A 271 8.05 -7.90 -4.31
C ALA A 271 7.30 -8.22 -3.02
N ALA A 272 5.99 -7.89 -2.94
CA ALA A 272 5.18 -8.13 -1.75
C ALA A 272 5.07 -9.61 -1.39
N ILE A 273 5.03 -10.53 -2.37
CA ILE A 273 4.99 -11.97 -2.15
C ILE A 273 6.28 -12.43 -1.44
N ALA A 274 7.45 -12.00 -1.92
CA ALA A 274 8.73 -12.36 -1.32
C ALA A 274 8.86 -11.80 0.10
N SER A 275 8.53 -10.53 0.30
CA SER A 275 8.62 -9.90 1.62
C SER A 275 7.61 -10.46 2.62
N ALA A 276 6.38 -10.76 2.19
CA ALA A 276 5.37 -11.40 3.04
C ALA A 276 5.78 -12.83 3.46
N HIS A 277 6.27 -13.64 2.52
CA HIS A 277 6.75 -14.99 2.80
C HIS A 277 7.99 -14.97 3.73
N ARG A 278 8.92 -14.03 3.50
CA ARG A 278 10.06 -13.82 4.38
C ARG A 278 9.64 -13.41 5.78
N PHE A 279 8.72 -12.45 5.90
CA PHE A 279 8.16 -11.98 7.17
C PHE A 279 7.51 -13.13 7.95
N ALA A 280 6.71 -13.97 7.29
CA ALA A 280 6.07 -15.14 7.90
C ALA A 280 7.11 -16.09 8.51
N ARG A 281 8.14 -16.42 7.75
CA ARG A 281 9.24 -17.29 8.23
C ARG A 281 9.99 -16.68 9.42
N GLU A 282 10.31 -15.40 9.36
CA GLU A 282 11.04 -14.70 10.43
C GLU A 282 10.20 -14.58 11.72
N ARG A 283 8.88 -14.65 11.62
CA ARG A 283 7.94 -14.64 12.76
C ARG A 283 7.46 -16.04 13.19
N GLY A 284 7.95 -17.09 12.52
CA GLY A 284 7.61 -18.48 12.86
C GLY A 284 6.16 -18.87 12.53
N VAL A 285 5.51 -18.17 11.59
CA VAL A 285 4.16 -18.49 11.13
C VAL A 285 4.25 -19.46 9.96
N ALA A 286 3.92 -20.73 10.19
CA ALA A 286 4.14 -21.82 9.24
C ALA A 286 2.90 -22.19 8.41
N ASP A 287 1.71 -22.10 8.99
CA ASP A 287 0.45 -22.55 8.37
C ASP A 287 -0.18 -21.46 7.51
N LEU A 288 0.39 -21.24 6.33
CA LEU A 288 -0.02 -20.25 5.36
C LEU A 288 -0.07 -20.88 3.95
N PRO A 289 -1.00 -21.83 3.73
CA PRO A 289 -1.04 -22.61 2.49
C PRO A 289 -1.22 -21.75 1.23
N LEU A 290 -2.02 -20.68 1.29
CA LEU A 290 -2.23 -19.80 0.15
C LEU A 290 -0.99 -18.96 -0.15
N LEU A 291 -0.38 -18.32 0.85
CA LEU A 291 0.84 -17.53 0.66
C LEU A 291 1.99 -18.43 0.19
N GLY A 292 2.11 -19.63 0.75
CA GLY A 292 3.10 -20.63 0.33
C GLY A 292 2.94 -21.02 -1.14
N ALA A 293 1.72 -21.30 -1.59
CA ALA A 293 1.41 -21.63 -2.97
C ALA A 293 1.72 -20.46 -3.93
N ILE A 294 1.31 -19.24 -3.57
CA ILE A 294 1.61 -18.04 -4.36
C ILE A 294 3.13 -17.84 -4.49
N HIS A 295 3.87 -18.00 -3.39
CA HIS A 295 5.32 -17.87 -3.38
C HIS A 295 5.99 -18.97 -4.22
N ALA A 296 5.52 -20.21 -4.12
CA ALA A 296 6.08 -21.34 -4.89
C ALA A 296 5.95 -21.08 -6.40
N VAL A 297 4.80 -20.59 -6.87
CA VAL A 297 4.60 -20.27 -8.28
C VAL A 297 5.47 -19.07 -8.72
N VAL A 298 5.47 -17.98 -7.96
CA VAL A 298 6.07 -16.71 -8.40
C VAL A 298 7.60 -16.72 -8.26
N TRP A 299 8.12 -17.34 -7.20
CA TRP A 299 9.53 -17.25 -6.84
C TRP A 299 10.30 -18.56 -6.90
N ALA A 300 9.62 -19.72 -6.77
CA ALA A 300 10.26 -21.03 -6.85
C ALA A 300 9.99 -21.76 -8.18
N GLY A 301 9.23 -21.17 -9.11
CA GLY A 301 9.02 -21.71 -10.44
C GLY A 301 8.10 -22.96 -10.48
N ALA A 302 7.27 -23.15 -9.45
CA ALA A 302 6.29 -24.24 -9.43
C ALA A 302 5.24 -24.08 -10.54
N ASP A 303 4.77 -25.20 -11.10
CA ASP A 303 3.69 -25.19 -12.09
C ASP A 303 2.40 -24.63 -11.48
N VAL A 304 1.86 -23.57 -12.07
CA VAL A 304 0.70 -22.86 -11.54
C VAL A 304 -0.54 -23.76 -11.51
N GLY A 305 -0.75 -24.55 -12.57
CA GLY A 305 -1.93 -25.42 -12.66
C GLY A 305 -1.90 -26.54 -11.63
N ALA A 306 -0.76 -27.21 -11.44
CA ALA A 306 -0.59 -28.22 -10.40
C ALA A 306 -0.77 -27.61 -9.02
N THR A 307 -0.08 -26.49 -8.73
CA THR A 307 -0.13 -25.82 -7.43
C THR A 307 -1.55 -25.40 -7.04
N LEU A 308 -2.31 -24.81 -7.98
CA LEU A 308 -3.69 -24.39 -7.71
C LEU A 308 -4.65 -25.57 -7.51
N ARG A 309 -4.50 -26.68 -8.27
CA ARG A 309 -5.31 -27.89 -8.09
C ARG A 309 -5.05 -28.60 -6.76
N ASP A 310 -3.81 -28.53 -6.28
CA ASP A 310 -3.38 -29.20 -5.04
C ASP A 310 -3.58 -28.32 -3.78
N LEU A 311 -4.04 -27.10 -3.95
CA LEU A 311 -4.28 -26.18 -2.85
C LEU A 311 -5.34 -26.74 -1.89
N ARG A 312 -5.01 -26.80 -0.60
CA ARG A 312 -5.92 -27.24 0.47
C ARG A 312 -5.94 -26.19 1.57
N PHE A 313 -7.11 -25.97 2.10
CA PHE A 313 -7.36 -25.13 3.26
C PHE A 313 -7.92 -26.01 4.38
N GLY A 314 -7.50 -25.78 5.61
CA GLY A 314 -7.94 -26.56 6.78
C GLY A 314 -8.26 -25.69 7.95
#